data_020978673cd77bf098b31a672ee69948
#
_entry.id   020978673cd77bf098b31a672ee69948
#
_cell.length_a   1.000
_cell.length_b   1.000
_cell.length_c   1.000
_cell.angle_alpha   90.00
_cell.angle_beta   90.00
_cell.angle_gamma   90.00
#
_symmetry.space_group_name_H-M   'P 1'
#
loop_
_entity.id
_entity.type
_entity.pdbx_description
1 polymer ?
#
loop_
_entity_poly.entity_id
_entity_poly.type
_entity_poly.pdbx_seq_one_letter_code
_entity_poly.pdbx_strand_id
1 'polypeptide(L)'
;GPTTDVVAVHIGHEAPPGPELTRRLAAAGARAVPDGSTLVVGAYEDVPDVPRRTLVLGGARSGKSVEAERRLEAFPEVLYVATGGTRNGDTEWTRRVSVHRERRPGSWRTTETCDLVPLLAEDGPPLLVDCLSLWLTHVMDEVKAWDDDEWAGGGERELRRRVVELAEAVRATRRTVVAVSNEVGSGIVPATASGRRYRDELGRLNTLFAAECEHVLLVVAGQALALRG
;
A
#
# COMPACT_ATOMS: atom_id res chain seq x y z
N GLY A 1 -32.63 -3.24 -1.70
CA GLY A 1 -32.87 -4.41 -0.85
C GLY A 1 -32.76 -4.02 0.60
N PRO A 2 -33.28 -4.79 1.55
CA PRO A 2 -33.15 -4.43 2.97
C PRO A 2 -31.67 -4.41 3.34
N THR A 3 -31.21 -3.27 3.75
CA THR A 3 -29.87 -3.10 4.30
C THR A 3 -29.86 -3.69 5.70
N THR A 4 -28.94 -4.60 5.95
CA THR A 4 -28.72 -5.12 7.30
C THR A 4 -27.77 -4.18 8.01
N ASP A 5 -28.17 -3.63 9.15
CA ASP A 5 -27.28 -2.85 9.99
C ASP A 5 -26.48 -3.81 10.89
N VAL A 6 -25.18 -3.88 10.66
CA VAL A 6 -24.26 -4.74 11.42
C VAL A 6 -23.46 -3.89 12.39
N VAL A 7 -23.71 -4.07 13.68
CA VAL A 7 -23.02 -3.32 14.72
C VAL A 7 -22.04 -4.24 15.45
N ALA A 8 -20.77 -3.87 15.44
CA ALA A 8 -19.73 -4.58 16.16
C ALA A 8 -19.79 -4.25 17.66
N VAL A 9 -19.76 -5.29 18.50
CA VAL A 9 -19.74 -5.19 19.95
C VAL A 9 -18.54 -5.94 20.52
N HIS A 10 -18.19 -5.71 21.77
CA HIS A 10 -17.04 -6.33 22.45
C HIS A 10 -15.73 -6.13 21.71
N ILE A 11 -15.48 -4.90 21.23
CA ILE A 11 -14.27 -4.55 20.53
C ILE A 11 -13.10 -4.59 21.52
N GLY A 12 -12.17 -5.53 21.30
CA GLY A 12 -11.02 -5.75 22.18
C GLY A 12 -9.95 -4.66 22.05
N HIS A 13 -9.06 -4.61 23.03
CA HIS A 13 -7.94 -3.63 23.08
C HIS A 13 -6.93 -3.78 21.95
N GLU A 14 -6.93 -4.90 21.23
CA GLU A 14 -6.08 -5.11 20.04
C GLU A 14 -6.62 -4.42 18.79
N ALA A 15 -7.89 -4.02 18.82
CA ALA A 15 -8.47 -3.26 17.72
C ALA A 15 -7.92 -1.82 17.74
N PRO A 16 -7.61 -1.23 16.58
CA PRO A 16 -7.13 0.14 16.55
C PRO A 16 -8.23 1.10 16.99
N PRO A 17 -7.90 2.19 17.69
CA PRO A 17 -8.89 3.18 18.11
C PRO A 17 -9.27 4.14 16.98
N GLY A 18 -10.39 4.83 17.17
CA GLY A 18 -10.80 5.99 16.35
C GLY A 18 -11.08 5.68 14.88
N PRO A 19 -10.67 6.57 13.96
CA PRO A 19 -11.02 6.45 12.54
C PRO A 19 -10.56 5.15 11.87
N GLU A 20 -9.49 4.56 12.37
CA GLU A 20 -8.99 3.30 11.82
C GLU A 20 -9.92 2.13 12.15
N LEU A 21 -10.47 2.08 13.35
CA LEU A 21 -11.51 1.11 13.70
C LEU A 21 -12.72 1.26 12.77
N THR A 22 -13.18 2.50 12.58
CA THR A 22 -14.31 2.79 11.69
C THR A 22 -14.05 2.26 10.28
N ARG A 23 -12.85 2.49 9.72
CA ARG A 23 -12.48 2.00 8.39
C ARG A 23 -12.48 0.47 8.29
N ARG A 24 -11.92 -0.22 9.28
CA ARG A 24 -11.88 -1.69 9.28
C ARG A 24 -13.25 -2.31 9.40
N LEU A 25 -14.09 -1.76 10.27
CA LEU A 25 -15.47 -2.21 10.39
C LEU A 25 -16.25 -1.94 9.10
N ALA A 26 -16.08 -0.76 8.50
CA ALA A 26 -16.70 -0.42 7.23
C ALA A 26 -16.29 -1.37 6.10
N ALA A 27 -15.01 -1.79 6.03
CA ALA A 27 -14.56 -2.81 5.07
C ALA A 27 -15.25 -4.17 5.25
N ALA A 28 -15.69 -4.48 6.48
CA ALA A 28 -16.49 -5.66 6.80
C ALA A 28 -18.01 -5.43 6.69
N GLY A 29 -18.46 -4.25 6.22
CA GLY A 29 -19.86 -3.88 6.16
C GLY A 29 -20.50 -3.65 7.55
N ALA A 30 -19.68 -3.31 8.56
CA ALA A 30 -20.10 -3.09 9.94
C ALA A 30 -19.74 -1.69 10.43
N ARG A 31 -20.33 -1.28 11.55
CA ARG A 31 -20.00 -0.04 12.26
C ARG A 31 -19.86 -0.28 13.76
N ALA A 32 -19.14 0.61 14.44
CA ALA A 32 -19.15 0.68 15.90
C ALA A 32 -20.05 1.83 16.35
N VAL A 33 -20.61 1.69 17.54
CA VAL A 33 -21.32 2.76 18.24
C VAL A 33 -20.67 2.99 19.60
N PRO A 34 -20.68 4.22 20.13
CA PRO A 34 -20.21 4.49 21.48
C PRO A 34 -20.98 3.68 22.54
N ASP A 35 -20.29 3.32 23.63
CA ASP A 35 -20.93 2.65 24.75
C ASP A 35 -22.10 3.49 25.29
N GLY A 36 -23.17 2.83 25.61
CA GLY A 36 -24.42 3.48 26.09
C GLY A 36 -25.32 4.04 24.99
N SER A 37 -24.96 3.88 23.70
CA SER A 37 -25.81 4.27 22.58
C SER A 37 -27.10 3.44 22.54
N THR A 38 -28.23 4.08 22.20
CA THR A 38 -29.48 3.40 21.92
C THR A 38 -29.65 3.24 20.41
N LEU A 39 -29.82 2.00 19.96
CA LEU A 39 -30.10 1.68 18.56
C LEU A 39 -31.59 1.55 18.34
N VAL A 40 -32.10 2.22 17.32
CA VAL A 40 -33.51 2.13 16.92
C VAL A 40 -33.62 1.12 15.78
N VAL A 41 -34.33 0.03 15.99
CA VAL A 41 -34.56 -0.99 14.96
C VAL A 41 -35.30 -0.38 13.77
N GLY A 42 -34.74 -0.52 12.60
CA GLY A 42 -35.24 0.07 11.35
C GLY A 42 -34.69 1.46 11.01
N ALA A 43 -33.96 2.11 11.93
CA ALA A 43 -33.18 3.30 11.61
C ALA A 43 -31.75 2.88 11.27
N TYR A 44 -31.48 2.71 9.97
CA TYR A 44 -30.15 2.30 9.48
C TYR A 44 -29.27 3.51 9.29
N GLU A 45 -28.00 3.38 9.69
CA GLU A 45 -26.96 4.33 9.34
C GLU A 45 -26.06 3.73 8.24
N ASP A 46 -25.70 4.56 7.28
CA ASP A 46 -24.79 4.15 6.21
C ASP A 46 -23.39 3.86 6.77
N VAL A 47 -22.82 2.75 6.31
CA VAL A 47 -21.42 2.44 6.58
C VAL A 47 -20.56 3.40 5.78
N PRO A 48 -19.57 4.07 6.40
CA PRO A 48 -18.70 4.98 5.67
C PRO A 48 -18.03 4.32 4.45
N ASP A 49 -17.89 5.07 3.37
CA ASP A 49 -17.13 4.59 2.21
C ASP A 49 -15.71 4.21 2.60
N VAL A 50 -15.30 3.02 2.21
CA VAL A 50 -13.93 2.54 2.43
C VAL A 50 -13.03 3.13 1.35
N PRO A 51 -11.88 3.75 1.72
CA PRO A 51 -10.92 4.21 0.73
C PRO A 51 -10.53 3.07 -0.21
N ARG A 52 -10.69 3.28 -1.49
CA ARG A 52 -10.34 2.27 -2.49
C ARG A 52 -8.84 2.19 -2.71
N ARG A 53 -8.15 3.33 -2.66
CA ARG A 53 -6.71 3.43 -2.91
C ARG A 53 -6.02 4.02 -1.71
N THR A 54 -5.10 3.25 -1.13
CA THR A 54 -4.33 3.64 0.05
C THR A 54 -2.84 3.52 -0.23
N LEU A 55 -2.09 4.56 0.09
CA LEU A 55 -0.63 4.53 0.10
C LEU A 55 -0.13 4.54 1.55
N VAL A 56 0.71 3.55 1.88
CA VAL A 56 1.34 3.43 3.20
C VAL A 56 2.82 3.71 3.08
N LEU A 57 3.24 4.87 3.54
CA LEU A 57 4.63 5.34 3.55
C LEU A 57 5.32 5.01 4.87
N GLY A 58 6.63 4.93 4.84
CA GLY A 58 7.42 4.82 6.06
C GLY A 58 8.86 4.38 5.83
N GLY A 59 9.74 4.66 6.79
CA GLY A 59 11.13 4.23 6.75
C GLY A 59 11.32 2.71 6.83
N ALA A 60 12.55 2.26 6.74
CA ALA A 60 12.90 0.86 6.98
C ALA A 60 12.45 0.44 8.40
N ARG A 61 11.80 -0.75 8.50
CA ARG A 61 11.32 -1.32 9.77
C ARG A 61 10.32 -0.44 10.54
N SER A 62 9.64 0.48 9.88
CA SER A 62 8.62 1.35 10.50
C SER A 62 7.33 0.63 10.90
N GLY A 63 7.05 -0.57 10.33
CA GLY A 63 5.78 -1.27 10.50
C GLY A 63 4.81 -1.08 9.32
N LYS A 64 5.21 -0.34 8.26
CA LYS A 64 4.34 -0.01 7.11
C LYS A 64 3.71 -1.23 6.41
N SER A 65 4.45 -2.34 6.22
CA SER A 65 3.89 -3.55 5.61
C SER A 65 2.84 -4.21 6.52
N VAL A 66 3.07 -4.22 7.84
CA VAL A 66 2.08 -4.71 8.81
C VAL A 66 0.81 -3.86 8.77
N GLU A 67 0.98 -2.55 8.70
CA GLU A 67 -0.15 -1.63 8.60
C GLU A 67 -0.95 -1.83 7.30
N ALA A 68 -0.26 -2.05 6.18
CA ALA A 68 -0.87 -2.35 4.90
C ALA A 68 -1.63 -3.69 4.92
N GLU A 69 -1.05 -4.74 5.51
CA GLU A 69 -1.69 -6.04 5.71
C GLU A 69 -2.98 -5.89 6.54
N ARG A 70 -2.92 -5.19 7.67
CA ARG A 70 -4.07 -4.96 8.56
C ARG A 70 -5.26 -4.30 7.85
N ARG A 71 -5.02 -3.42 6.87
CA ARG A 71 -6.09 -2.74 6.13
C ARG A 71 -6.88 -3.67 5.23
N LEU A 72 -6.34 -4.83 4.93
CA LEU A 72 -6.98 -5.82 4.06
C LEU A 72 -7.41 -7.09 4.80
N GLU A 73 -7.22 -7.19 6.12
CA GLU A 73 -7.60 -8.36 6.92
C GLU A 73 -9.09 -8.69 6.87
N ALA A 74 -9.95 -7.68 6.64
CA ALA A 74 -11.39 -7.89 6.50
C ALA A 74 -11.81 -8.55 5.17
N PHE A 75 -10.90 -8.61 4.19
CA PHE A 75 -11.18 -9.23 2.90
C PHE A 75 -10.82 -10.73 2.93
N PRO A 76 -11.73 -11.62 2.50
CA PRO A 76 -11.47 -13.06 2.52
C PRO A 76 -10.35 -13.47 1.56
N GLU A 77 -10.18 -12.73 0.47
CA GLU A 77 -9.15 -12.94 -0.53
C GLU A 77 -8.41 -11.64 -0.81
N VAL A 78 -7.11 -11.70 -0.92
CA VAL A 78 -6.23 -10.60 -1.34
C VAL A 78 -5.15 -11.14 -2.28
N LEU A 79 -4.81 -10.40 -3.30
CA LEU A 79 -3.63 -10.67 -4.12
C LEU A 79 -2.47 -9.80 -3.62
N TYR A 80 -1.53 -10.45 -2.94
CA TYR A 80 -0.28 -9.84 -2.51
C TYR A 80 0.70 -9.83 -3.68
N VAL A 81 1.13 -8.65 -4.09
CA VAL A 81 2.06 -8.45 -5.20
C VAL A 81 3.43 -8.10 -4.64
N ALA A 82 4.36 -9.05 -4.68
CA ALA A 82 5.75 -8.86 -4.29
C ALA A 82 6.56 -8.33 -5.48
N THR A 83 7.08 -7.12 -5.36
CA THR A 83 7.88 -6.48 -6.42
C THR A 83 9.38 -6.66 -6.25
N GLY A 84 9.81 -7.35 -5.18
CA GLY A 84 11.23 -7.50 -4.84
C GLY A 84 11.98 -8.58 -5.60
N GLY A 85 11.27 -9.47 -6.29
CA GLY A 85 11.86 -10.63 -6.97
C GLY A 85 12.60 -11.59 -6.02
N THR A 86 13.09 -12.68 -6.59
CA THR A 86 13.99 -13.62 -5.89
C THR A 86 15.42 -13.10 -5.94
N ARG A 87 16.05 -12.90 -4.78
CA ARG A 87 17.48 -12.60 -4.67
C ARG A 87 18.22 -13.85 -4.29
N ASN A 88 18.70 -14.59 -5.30
CA ASN A 88 19.46 -15.83 -5.09
C ASN A 88 20.69 -15.55 -4.22
N GLY A 89 20.83 -16.30 -3.11
CA GLY A 89 21.98 -16.20 -2.19
C GLY A 89 21.86 -15.16 -1.07
N ASP A 90 20.83 -14.33 -1.03
CA ASP A 90 20.58 -13.39 0.06
C ASP A 90 19.72 -14.06 1.15
N THR A 91 20.38 -14.61 2.18
CA THR A 91 19.71 -15.28 3.30
C THR A 91 18.89 -14.34 4.16
N GLU A 92 19.31 -13.07 4.31
CA GLU A 92 18.53 -12.07 5.04
C GLU A 92 17.24 -11.73 4.28
N TRP A 93 17.32 -11.58 2.97
CA TRP A 93 16.18 -11.35 2.11
C TRP A 93 15.18 -12.51 2.19
N THR A 94 15.65 -13.76 2.04
CA THR A 94 14.83 -14.96 2.12
C THR A 94 14.11 -15.05 3.48
N ARG A 95 14.82 -14.78 4.58
CA ARG A 95 14.22 -14.75 5.92
C ARG A 95 13.14 -13.67 6.06
N ARG A 96 13.36 -12.48 5.48
CA ARG A 96 12.35 -11.40 5.52
C ARG A 96 11.10 -11.81 4.75
N VAL A 97 11.24 -12.39 3.58
CA VAL A 97 10.12 -12.87 2.76
C VAL A 97 9.33 -13.94 3.49
N SER A 98 9.99 -14.93 4.17
CA SER A 98 9.29 -15.97 4.93
C SER A 98 8.50 -15.39 6.11
N VAL A 99 9.09 -14.48 6.89
CA VAL A 99 8.40 -13.82 8.02
C VAL A 99 7.16 -13.03 7.52
N HIS A 100 7.26 -12.36 6.39
CA HIS A 100 6.12 -11.66 5.78
C HIS A 100 5.05 -12.65 5.31
N ARG A 101 5.45 -13.82 4.79
CA ARG A 101 4.53 -14.84 4.30
C ARG A 101 3.78 -15.54 5.43
N GLU A 102 4.47 -15.81 6.56
CA GLU A 102 3.91 -16.50 7.72
C GLU A 102 2.83 -15.69 8.45
N ARG A 103 2.86 -14.36 8.38
CA ARG A 103 1.86 -13.47 9.01
C ARG A 103 0.55 -13.38 8.23
N ARG A 104 0.57 -13.67 6.94
CA ARG A 104 -0.58 -13.48 6.06
C ARG A 104 -1.58 -14.64 6.18
N PRO A 105 -2.89 -14.37 6.11
CA PRO A 105 -3.89 -15.43 6.04
C PRO A 105 -3.59 -16.40 4.88
N GLY A 106 -3.81 -17.70 5.11
CA GLY A 106 -3.59 -18.73 4.09
C GLY A 106 -4.47 -18.59 2.83
N SER A 107 -5.54 -17.79 2.91
CA SER A 107 -6.42 -17.46 1.79
C SER A 107 -5.85 -16.40 0.85
N TRP A 108 -4.81 -15.68 1.26
CA TRP A 108 -4.17 -14.67 0.43
C TRP A 108 -3.24 -15.32 -0.60
N ARG A 109 -3.41 -14.93 -1.84
CA ARG A 109 -2.53 -15.37 -2.93
C ARG A 109 -1.35 -14.43 -3.07
N THR A 110 -0.18 -14.97 -3.42
CA THR A 110 1.02 -14.16 -3.69
C THR A 110 1.41 -14.31 -5.15
N THR A 111 1.71 -13.21 -5.80
CA THR A 111 2.39 -13.15 -7.10
C THR A 111 3.66 -12.31 -7.00
N GLU A 112 4.71 -12.73 -7.70
CA GLU A 112 5.98 -11.99 -7.78
C GLU A 112 6.06 -11.36 -9.17
N THR A 113 5.88 -10.05 -9.25
CA THR A 113 5.95 -9.31 -10.52
C THR A 113 6.15 -7.83 -10.30
N CYS A 114 6.82 -7.16 -11.25
CA CYS A 114 6.87 -5.72 -11.39
C CYS A 114 5.91 -5.18 -12.46
N ASP A 115 5.18 -6.06 -13.16
CA ASP A 115 4.20 -5.65 -14.15
C ASP A 115 2.84 -5.36 -13.46
N LEU A 116 2.74 -4.15 -12.90
CA LEU A 116 1.59 -3.73 -12.08
C LEU A 116 0.41 -3.23 -12.91
N VAL A 117 0.65 -2.66 -14.09
CA VAL A 117 -0.38 -2.01 -14.91
C VAL A 117 -1.47 -2.99 -15.34
N PRO A 118 -1.17 -4.18 -15.90
CA PRO A 118 -2.18 -5.19 -16.22
C PRO A 118 -2.99 -5.64 -15.00
N LEU A 119 -2.32 -5.86 -13.85
CA LEU A 119 -2.99 -6.26 -12.62
C LEU A 119 -4.00 -5.22 -12.11
N LEU A 120 -3.70 -3.93 -12.33
CA LEU A 120 -4.59 -2.84 -11.96
C LEU A 120 -5.77 -2.69 -12.93
N ALA A 121 -5.60 -3.10 -14.18
CA ALA A 121 -6.64 -3.04 -15.20
C ALA A 121 -7.69 -4.17 -15.08
N GLU A 122 -7.32 -5.29 -14.49
CA GLU A 122 -8.20 -6.44 -14.30
C GLU A 122 -9.11 -6.28 -13.09
N ASP A 123 -10.34 -6.81 -13.17
CA ASP A 123 -11.19 -6.98 -11.99
C ASP A 123 -10.68 -8.15 -11.12
N GLY A 124 -10.87 -8.06 -9.82
CA GLY A 124 -10.44 -9.13 -8.91
C GLY A 124 -10.40 -8.74 -7.43
N PRO A 125 -9.80 -9.59 -6.58
CA PRO A 125 -9.68 -9.31 -5.17
C PRO A 125 -8.78 -8.08 -4.93
N PRO A 126 -8.83 -7.45 -3.74
CA PRO A 126 -7.94 -6.37 -3.39
C PRO A 126 -6.48 -6.68 -3.68
N LEU A 127 -5.72 -5.66 -4.07
CA LEU A 127 -4.28 -5.74 -4.30
C LEU A 127 -3.53 -5.15 -3.10
N LEU A 128 -2.52 -5.88 -2.60
CA LEU A 128 -1.49 -5.34 -1.74
C LEU A 128 -0.17 -5.32 -2.48
N VAL A 129 0.35 -4.14 -2.82
CA VAL A 129 1.63 -3.99 -3.53
C VAL A 129 2.75 -3.71 -2.53
N ASP A 130 3.68 -4.64 -2.35
CA ASP A 130 4.83 -4.50 -1.44
C ASP A 130 6.15 -4.78 -2.20
N CYS A 131 6.85 -3.73 -2.67
CA CYS A 131 6.61 -2.30 -2.45
C CYS A 131 6.98 -1.47 -3.70
N LEU A 132 6.47 -0.26 -3.78
CA LEU A 132 6.76 0.66 -4.90
C LEU A 132 8.25 1.02 -4.99
N SER A 133 8.97 1.03 -3.86
CA SER A 133 10.42 1.31 -3.84
C SER A 133 11.23 0.22 -4.57
N LEU A 134 10.84 -1.05 -4.48
CA LEU A 134 11.47 -2.14 -5.21
C LEU A 134 11.02 -2.18 -6.67
N TRP A 135 9.76 -1.87 -6.94
CA TRP A 135 9.28 -1.65 -8.30
C TRP A 135 10.08 -0.55 -9.00
N LEU A 136 10.30 0.59 -8.33
CA LEU A 136 11.11 1.68 -8.86
C LEU A 136 12.54 1.22 -9.16
N THR A 137 13.18 0.48 -8.23
CA THR A 137 14.52 -0.06 -8.43
C THR A 137 14.57 -0.92 -9.70
N HIS A 138 13.60 -1.82 -9.88
CA HIS A 138 13.50 -2.66 -11.06
C HIS A 138 13.39 -1.83 -12.35
N VAL A 139 12.54 -0.82 -12.40
CA VAL A 139 12.41 0.05 -13.58
C VAL A 139 13.68 0.87 -13.82
N MET A 140 14.32 1.36 -12.76
CA MET A 140 15.60 2.07 -12.85
C MET A 140 16.72 1.19 -13.38
N ASP A 141 16.74 -0.11 -13.02
CA ASP A 141 17.68 -1.09 -13.57
C ASP A 141 17.45 -1.29 -15.07
N GLU A 142 16.19 -1.44 -15.50
CA GLU A 142 15.83 -1.65 -16.90
C GLU A 142 16.21 -0.44 -17.79
N VAL A 143 16.00 0.78 -17.30
CA VAL A 143 16.36 2.01 -18.03
C VAL A 143 17.84 2.42 -17.82
N LYS A 144 18.62 1.55 -17.16
CA LYS A 144 20.05 1.77 -16.84
C LYS A 144 20.28 3.11 -16.11
N ALA A 145 19.41 3.44 -15.17
CA ALA A 145 19.43 4.73 -14.48
C ALA A 145 20.70 4.98 -13.65
N TRP A 146 21.54 4.00 -13.45
CA TRP A 146 22.80 4.10 -12.69
C TRP A 146 23.98 4.58 -13.52
N ASP A 147 23.84 4.59 -14.86
CA ASP A 147 24.77 5.14 -15.82
C ASP A 147 24.32 6.56 -16.21
N ASP A 148 25.22 7.54 -16.14
CA ASP A 148 24.87 8.94 -16.38
C ASP A 148 24.58 9.22 -17.87
N ASP A 149 25.27 8.55 -18.79
CA ASP A 149 25.08 8.72 -20.24
C ASP A 149 23.74 8.10 -20.67
N GLU A 150 23.43 6.90 -20.21
CA GLU A 150 22.16 6.22 -20.49
C GLU A 150 20.98 6.99 -19.86
N TRP A 151 21.16 7.52 -18.66
CA TRP A 151 20.16 8.34 -18.00
C TRP A 151 19.85 9.61 -18.80
N ALA A 152 20.87 10.37 -19.18
CA ALA A 152 20.72 11.57 -20.00
C ALA A 152 20.25 11.25 -21.43
N GLY A 153 20.62 10.09 -21.97
CA GLY A 153 20.26 9.62 -23.30
C GLY A 153 18.78 9.25 -23.47
N GLY A 154 18.03 9.14 -22.39
CA GLY A 154 16.60 8.85 -22.47
C GLY A 154 16.03 8.06 -21.28
N GLY A 155 16.86 7.51 -20.43
CA GLY A 155 16.45 6.73 -19.26
C GLY A 155 15.51 7.50 -18.34
N GLU A 156 15.81 8.77 -18.08
CA GLU A 156 14.94 9.65 -17.28
C GLU A 156 13.53 9.79 -17.87
N ARG A 157 13.43 10.02 -19.16
CA ARG A 157 12.15 10.19 -19.84
C ARG A 157 11.34 8.90 -19.81
N GLU A 158 11.99 7.76 -20.03
CA GLU A 158 11.33 6.46 -20.02
C GLU A 158 10.85 6.08 -18.59
N LEU A 159 11.68 6.32 -17.57
CA LEU A 159 11.25 6.13 -16.18
C LEU A 159 10.02 6.97 -15.87
N ARG A 160 10.02 8.26 -16.21
CA ARG A 160 8.89 9.16 -15.98
C ARG A 160 7.63 8.69 -16.70
N ARG A 161 7.76 8.21 -17.93
CA ARG A 161 6.64 7.64 -18.67
C ARG A 161 6.01 6.47 -17.91
N ARG A 162 6.80 5.54 -17.41
CA ARG A 162 6.32 4.37 -16.66
C ARG A 162 5.69 4.76 -15.31
N VAL A 163 6.24 5.74 -14.63
CA VAL A 163 5.67 6.26 -13.37
C VAL A 163 4.29 6.89 -13.62
N VAL A 164 4.15 7.67 -14.68
CA VAL A 164 2.86 8.26 -15.07
C VAL A 164 1.85 7.16 -15.45
N GLU A 165 2.26 6.19 -16.25
CA GLU A 165 1.43 5.05 -16.65
C GLU A 165 0.91 4.26 -15.45
N LEU A 166 1.78 4.02 -14.44
CA LEU A 166 1.36 3.39 -13.19
C LEU A 166 0.34 4.24 -12.43
N ALA A 167 0.57 5.55 -12.32
CA ALA A 167 -0.36 6.46 -11.64
C ALA A 167 -1.73 6.50 -12.34
N GLU A 168 -1.75 6.53 -13.67
CA GLU A 168 -2.98 6.46 -14.46
C GLU A 168 -3.73 5.13 -14.27
N ALA A 169 -3.00 4.01 -14.22
CA ALA A 169 -3.58 2.70 -13.93
C ALA A 169 -4.20 2.65 -12.52
N VAL A 170 -3.54 3.25 -11.52
CA VAL A 170 -4.08 3.38 -10.16
C VAL A 170 -5.33 4.26 -10.13
N ARG A 171 -5.36 5.35 -10.89
CA ARG A 171 -6.56 6.19 -11.03
C ARG A 171 -7.73 5.43 -11.62
N ALA A 172 -7.47 4.63 -12.66
CA ALA A 172 -8.50 3.93 -13.44
C ALA A 172 -9.02 2.66 -12.79
N THR A 173 -8.24 2.05 -11.89
CA THR A 173 -8.61 0.75 -11.30
C THR A 173 -9.91 0.81 -10.50
N ARG A 174 -10.70 -0.27 -10.59
CA ARG A 174 -11.87 -0.49 -9.75
C ARG A 174 -11.56 -1.32 -8.51
N ARG A 175 -10.38 -1.91 -8.44
CA ARG A 175 -9.94 -2.74 -7.31
C ARG A 175 -9.62 -1.88 -6.10
N THR A 176 -9.79 -2.46 -4.92
CA THR A 176 -9.17 -1.91 -3.71
C THR A 176 -7.67 -2.14 -3.80
N VAL A 177 -6.88 -1.09 -3.63
CA VAL A 177 -5.41 -1.13 -3.71
C VAL A 177 -4.82 -0.55 -2.44
N VAL A 178 -3.94 -1.32 -1.80
CA VAL A 178 -3.07 -0.83 -0.75
C VAL A 178 -1.63 -0.99 -1.23
N ALA A 179 -0.92 0.11 -1.39
CA ALA A 179 0.48 0.09 -1.80
C ALA A 179 1.39 0.52 -0.67
N VAL A 180 2.52 -0.15 -0.56
CA VAL A 180 3.59 0.18 0.41
C VAL A 180 4.73 0.87 -0.31
N SER A 181 5.26 1.95 0.27
CA SER A 181 6.46 2.59 -0.24
C SER A 181 7.38 3.07 0.89
N ASN A 182 8.67 3.17 0.59
CA ASN A 182 9.62 3.76 1.53
C ASN A 182 9.56 5.29 1.44
N GLU A 183 9.64 5.95 2.61
CA GLU A 183 9.97 7.37 2.69
C GLU A 183 11.47 7.52 2.96
N VAL A 184 12.20 8.06 1.99
CA VAL A 184 13.66 8.24 2.06
C VAL A 184 14.08 9.71 1.94
N GLY A 185 13.14 10.58 1.61
CA GLY A 185 13.37 12.01 1.38
C GLY A 185 13.76 12.78 2.64
N SER A 186 13.27 12.33 3.80
CA SER A 186 13.51 12.98 5.09
C SER A 186 14.86 12.62 5.73
N GLY A 187 15.67 11.77 5.09
CA GLY A 187 16.98 11.34 5.60
C GLY A 187 18.14 12.21 5.12
N ILE A 188 19.37 11.78 5.50
CA ILE A 188 20.61 12.40 5.05
C ILE A 188 20.73 12.29 3.52
N VAL A 189 21.20 13.37 2.87
CA VAL A 189 21.43 13.37 1.42
C VAL A 189 22.53 12.35 1.08
N PRO A 190 22.24 11.37 0.19
CA PRO A 190 23.24 10.37 -0.19
C PRO A 190 24.48 10.99 -0.83
N ALA A 191 25.66 10.44 -0.49
CA ALA A 191 26.94 10.90 -1.03
C ALA A 191 27.08 10.58 -2.52
N THR A 192 26.51 9.47 -3.00
CA THR A 192 26.59 9.03 -4.40
C THR A 192 25.54 9.69 -5.29
N ALA A 193 25.86 9.90 -6.56
CA ALA A 193 24.91 10.42 -7.54
C ALA A 193 23.71 9.49 -7.72
N SER A 194 23.95 8.17 -7.81
CA SER A 194 22.93 7.14 -7.91
C SER A 194 21.96 7.15 -6.69
N GLY A 195 22.50 7.29 -5.48
CA GLY A 195 21.68 7.39 -4.26
C GLY A 195 20.79 8.63 -4.26
N ARG A 196 21.32 9.80 -4.71
CA ARG A 196 20.49 11.02 -4.83
C ARG A 196 19.42 10.86 -5.89
N ARG A 197 19.76 10.28 -7.05
CA ARG A 197 18.82 9.98 -8.14
C ARG A 197 17.66 9.09 -7.63
N TYR A 198 17.99 7.98 -7.00
CA TYR A 198 16.99 7.08 -6.43
C TYR A 198 16.06 7.79 -5.41
N ARG A 199 16.65 8.56 -4.49
CA ARG A 199 15.90 9.33 -3.50
C ARG A 199 14.90 10.29 -4.16
N ASP A 200 15.37 11.03 -5.17
CA ASP A 200 14.55 12.04 -5.85
C ASP A 200 13.44 11.37 -6.68
N GLU A 201 13.74 10.30 -7.40
CA GLU A 201 12.75 9.59 -8.20
C GLU A 201 11.72 8.85 -7.32
N LEU A 202 12.14 8.30 -6.17
CA LEU A 202 11.18 7.70 -5.23
C LEU A 202 10.24 8.76 -4.62
N GLY A 203 10.76 9.95 -4.32
CA GLY A 203 9.93 11.06 -3.86
C GLY A 203 8.90 11.49 -4.91
N ARG A 204 9.29 11.57 -6.18
CA ARG A 204 8.38 11.86 -7.30
C ARG A 204 7.32 10.77 -7.49
N LEU A 205 7.72 9.51 -7.48
CA LEU A 205 6.79 8.37 -7.53
C LEU A 205 5.78 8.43 -6.38
N ASN A 206 6.25 8.60 -5.15
CA ASN A 206 5.38 8.69 -3.98
C ASN A 206 4.38 9.84 -4.10
N THR A 207 4.81 10.99 -4.60
CA THR A 207 3.94 12.16 -4.80
C THR A 207 2.86 11.89 -5.85
N LEU A 208 3.22 11.33 -7.00
CA LEU A 208 2.28 11.02 -8.07
C LEU A 208 1.30 9.92 -7.65
N PHE A 209 1.79 8.86 -7.02
CA PHE A 209 0.93 7.79 -6.53
C PHE A 209 -0.03 8.26 -5.43
N ALA A 210 0.46 9.08 -4.48
CA ALA A 210 -0.34 9.68 -3.42
C ALA A 210 -1.47 10.57 -3.98
N ALA A 211 -1.24 11.24 -5.11
CA ALA A 211 -2.27 12.08 -5.74
C ALA A 211 -3.48 11.27 -6.18
N GLU A 212 -3.30 10.00 -6.51
CA GLU A 212 -4.35 9.08 -6.94
C GLU A 212 -5.02 8.30 -5.78
N CYS A 213 -4.55 8.50 -4.53
CA CYS A 213 -5.07 7.79 -3.37
C CYS A 213 -6.05 8.66 -2.57
N GLU A 214 -7.15 8.08 -2.13
CA GLU A 214 -8.07 8.69 -1.16
C GLU A 214 -7.43 8.75 0.23
N HIS A 215 -6.56 7.78 0.54
CA HIS A 215 -5.93 7.65 1.85
C HIS A 215 -4.42 7.53 1.74
N VAL A 216 -3.70 8.37 2.48
CA VAL A 216 -2.23 8.37 2.53
C VAL A 216 -1.78 8.37 3.98
N LEU A 217 -0.94 7.42 4.34
CA LEU A 217 -0.42 7.23 5.70
C LEU A 217 1.09 7.35 5.74
N LEU A 218 1.60 7.88 6.83
CA LEU A 218 2.99 7.77 7.23
C LEU A 218 3.10 6.90 8.49
N VAL A 219 3.86 5.81 8.41
CA VAL A 219 4.09 4.91 9.54
C VAL A 219 5.47 5.17 10.14
N VAL A 220 5.47 5.54 11.42
CA VAL A 220 6.68 5.79 12.21
C VAL A 220 6.57 5.00 13.51
N ALA A 221 7.57 4.19 13.83
CA ALA A 221 7.61 3.39 15.07
C ALA A 221 6.33 2.56 15.32
N GLY A 222 5.76 1.98 14.27
CA GLY A 222 4.52 1.19 14.33
C GLY A 222 3.23 2.01 14.42
N GLN A 223 3.32 3.34 14.46
CA GLN A 223 2.17 4.24 14.53
C GLN A 223 1.85 4.81 13.15
N ALA A 224 0.61 4.70 12.73
CA ALA A 224 0.14 5.25 11.46
C ALA A 224 -0.42 6.66 11.66
N LEU A 225 0.13 7.61 10.92
CA LEU A 225 -0.34 9.00 10.86
C LEU A 225 -1.04 9.21 9.52
N ALA A 226 -2.30 9.68 9.55
CA ALA A 226 -3.00 10.05 8.34
C ALA A 226 -2.45 11.38 7.80
N LEU A 227 -1.95 11.36 6.56
CA LEU A 227 -1.56 12.56 5.81
C LEU A 227 -2.73 13.03 4.93
N ARG A 228 -3.60 12.10 4.53
CA ARG A 228 -4.86 12.32 3.81
C ARG A 228 -5.88 11.24 4.18
N GLY A 229 -7.16 11.63 4.29
CA GLY A 229 -8.30 10.73 4.53
C GLY A 229 -8.77 10.65 5.96
#